data_71d551aa33a0eb79c52b35c36c6283b0
#
_entry.id   71d551aa33a0eb79c52b35c36c6283b0
#
_cell.length_a   1.000
_cell.length_b   1.000
_cell.length_c   1.000
_cell.angle_alpha   90.00
_cell.angle_beta   90.00
_cell.angle_gamma   90.00
#
_symmetry.space_group_name_H-M   'P 1'
#
loop_
_entity.id
_entity.type
_entity.pdbx_description
1 polymer ?
#
loop_
_entity_poly.entity_id
_entity_poly.type
_entity_poly.pdbx_seq_one_letter_code
_entity_poly.pdbx_strand_id
1 'polypeptide(L)'
;GILCAKFPERPVCPQGDNRAGGLFFQESVWPKVYPATRELAGLAERAGCLPVQLALAWCRNQPDVSVALAGARSVDQLEAFLAPDNQWLGSGFIRGLDILGRKVWESLPPAEHPFGEPAGH
;
A
#
# COMPACT_ATOMS: atom_id res chain seq x y z
N GLY A 1 -6.28 1.58 4.61
CA GLY A 1 -7.04 1.63 3.47
C GLY A 1 -6.64 0.83 2.24
N ILE A 2 -5.96 1.46 1.30
CA ILE A 2 -5.62 0.87 -0.01
C ILE A 2 -4.77 -0.40 0.16
N LEU A 3 -3.73 -0.34 0.98
CA LEU A 3 -2.81 -1.46 1.20
C LEU A 3 -3.42 -2.63 2.00
N CYS A 4 -4.66 -2.51 2.47
CA CYS A 4 -5.41 -3.65 3.01
C CYS A 4 -6.12 -4.45 1.91
N ALA A 5 -6.08 -4.01 0.65
CA ALA A 5 -6.71 -4.61 -0.52
C ALA A 5 -8.23 -4.92 -0.34
N LYS A 6 -8.90 -4.20 0.57
CA LYS A 6 -10.28 -4.48 0.99
C LYS A 6 -11.35 -3.92 0.05
N PHE A 7 -10.96 -3.09 -0.92
CA PHE A 7 -11.91 -2.46 -1.83
C PHE A 7 -12.05 -3.31 -3.10
N PRO A 8 -13.23 -3.89 -3.39
CA PRO A 8 -13.47 -4.61 -4.63
C PRO A 8 -13.63 -3.68 -5.84
N GLU A 9 -14.01 -2.43 -5.57
CA GLU A 9 -14.19 -1.35 -6.53
C GLU A 9 -13.77 -0.02 -5.92
N ARG A 10 -13.78 1.06 -6.70
CA ARG A 10 -13.48 2.40 -6.18
C ARG A 10 -14.47 2.79 -5.10
N PRO A 11 -14.00 3.03 -3.86
CA PRO A 11 -14.91 3.38 -2.79
C PRO A 11 -15.49 4.78 -3.00
N VAL A 12 -16.80 4.91 -2.81
CA VAL A 12 -17.45 6.22 -2.68
C VAL A 12 -17.18 6.71 -1.26
N CYS A 13 -16.43 7.79 -1.15
CA CYS A 13 -16.10 8.39 0.14
C CYS A 13 -17.19 9.41 0.52
N PRO A 14 -17.81 9.31 1.72
CA PRO A 14 -18.74 10.32 2.21
C PRO A 14 -18.12 11.72 2.30
N GLN A 15 -18.94 12.75 2.27
CA GLN A 15 -18.48 14.10 2.50
C GLN A 15 -17.82 14.22 3.88
N GLY A 16 -16.65 14.83 3.95
CA GLY A 16 -15.85 14.92 5.19
C GLY A 16 -14.91 13.73 5.44
N ASP A 17 -14.94 12.69 4.62
CA ASP A 17 -13.93 11.65 4.66
C ASP A 17 -12.64 12.13 3.99
N ASN A 18 -11.53 12.12 4.72
CA ASN A 18 -10.22 12.55 4.23
C ASN A 18 -9.77 11.82 2.95
N ARG A 19 -10.35 10.65 2.68
CA ARG A 19 -10.06 9.86 1.47
C ARG A 19 -10.71 10.47 0.23
N ALA A 20 -11.79 11.25 0.37
CA ALA A 20 -12.53 11.83 -0.76
C ALA A 20 -11.64 12.72 -1.64
N GLY A 21 -10.67 13.43 -1.02
CA GLY A 21 -9.67 14.24 -1.73
C GLY A 21 -8.35 13.52 -2.00
N GLY A 22 -8.21 12.27 -1.57
CA GLY A 22 -6.97 11.52 -1.71
C GLY A 22 -6.69 11.12 -3.16
N LEU A 23 -5.47 11.39 -3.63
CA LEU A 23 -5.02 11.11 -5.00
C LEU A 23 -5.42 9.70 -5.48
N PHE A 24 -5.13 8.68 -4.69
CA PHE A 24 -5.35 7.28 -5.08
C PHE A 24 -6.82 6.86 -5.17
N PHE A 25 -7.75 7.71 -4.71
CA PHE A 25 -9.20 7.48 -4.79
C PHE A 25 -9.86 8.27 -5.91
N GLN A 26 -9.11 9.10 -6.63
CA GLN A 26 -9.63 9.83 -7.79
C GLN A 26 -10.00 8.85 -8.91
N GLU A 27 -11.01 9.24 -9.68
CA GLU A 27 -11.54 8.42 -10.78
C GLU A 27 -10.50 8.14 -11.87
N SER A 28 -9.66 9.11 -12.17
CA SER A 28 -8.57 9.01 -13.15
C SER A 28 -7.39 8.14 -12.66
N VAL A 29 -7.21 8.02 -11.34
CA VAL A 29 -6.07 7.35 -10.73
C VAL A 29 -6.39 5.93 -10.27
N TRP A 30 -7.61 5.71 -9.78
CA TRP A 30 -8.03 4.40 -9.30
C TRP A 30 -7.78 3.22 -10.25
N PRO A 31 -8.05 3.32 -11.57
CA PRO A 31 -7.77 2.24 -12.52
C PRO A 31 -6.29 1.84 -12.60
N LYS A 32 -5.38 2.74 -12.24
CA LYS A 32 -3.93 2.49 -12.22
C LYS A 32 -3.50 1.81 -10.90
N VAL A 33 -4.17 2.14 -9.80
CA VAL A 33 -3.87 1.66 -8.45
C VAL A 33 -4.55 0.33 -8.14
N TYR A 34 -5.78 0.15 -8.58
CA TYR A 34 -6.58 -1.04 -8.25
C TYR A 34 -5.92 -2.38 -8.65
N PRO A 35 -5.37 -2.54 -9.87
CA PRO A 35 -4.67 -3.77 -10.22
C PRO A 35 -3.50 -4.09 -9.27
N ALA A 36 -2.77 -3.07 -8.82
CA ALA A 36 -1.67 -3.23 -7.89
C ALA A 36 -2.15 -3.68 -6.50
N THR A 37 -3.31 -3.21 -6.04
CA THR A 37 -3.88 -3.71 -4.78
C THR A 37 -4.26 -5.18 -4.87
N ARG A 38 -4.73 -5.64 -6.02
CA ARG A 38 -5.04 -7.06 -6.27
C ARG A 38 -3.78 -7.91 -6.35
N GLU A 39 -2.74 -7.41 -6.98
CA GLU A 39 -1.43 -8.07 -7.04
C GLU A 39 -0.80 -8.17 -5.64
N LEU A 40 -0.89 -7.11 -4.83
CA LEU A 40 -0.48 -7.12 -3.42
C LEU A 40 -1.23 -8.20 -2.62
N ALA A 41 -2.55 -8.33 -2.82
CA ALA A 41 -3.34 -9.36 -2.16
C ALA A 41 -2.87 -10.78 -2.54
N GLY A 42 -2.60 -11.01 -3.81
CA GLY A 42 -2.07 -12.29 -4.29
C GLY A 42 -0.67 -12.60 -3.76
N LEU A 43 0.19 -11.59 -3.62
CA LEU A 43 1.49 -11.72 -2.96
C LEU A 43 1.35 -12.10 -1.49
N ALA A 44 0.43 -11.43 -0.77
CA ALA A 44 0.17 -11.69 0.64
C ALA A 44 -0.38 -13.11 0.87
N GLU A 45 -1.30 -13.56 0.01
CA GLU A 45 -1.81 -14.93 0.05
C GLU A 45 -0.69 -15.97 -0.09
N ARG A 46 0.21 -15.78 -1.07
CA ARG A 46 1.39 -16.67 -1.24
C ARG A 46 2.36 -16.61 -0.09
N ALA A 47 2.44 -15.48 0.61
CA ALA A 47 3.25 -15.31 1.81
C ALA A 47 2.58 -15.83 3.08
N GLY A 48 1.30 -16.23 3.02
CA GLY A 48 0.52 -16.69 4.16
C GLY A 48 0.20 -15.58 5.17
N CYS A 49 0.07 -14.33 4.71
CA CYS A 49 -0.20 -13.19 5.57
C CYS A 49 -1.27 -12.25 4.98
N LEU A 50 -1.70 -11.25 5.77
CA LEU A 50 -2.61 -10.21 5.29
C LEU A 50 -1.85 -9.19 4.42
N PRO A 51 -2.51 -8.57 3.43
CA PRO A 51 -1.90 -7.53 2.59
C PRO A 51 -1.27 -6.38 3.40
N VAL A 52 -1.90 -5.96 4.49
CA VAL A 52 -1.37 -4.90 5.36
C VAL A 52 -0.09 -5.34 6.09
N GLN A 53 0.01 -6.61 6.49
CA GLN A 53 1.21 -7.15 7.12
C GLN A 53 2.37 -7.18 6.14
N LEU A 54 2.11 -7.60 4.90
CA LEU A 54 3.09 -7.60 3.83
C LEU A 54 3.59 -6.17 3.53
N ALA A 55 2.68 -5.19 3.46
CA ALA A 55 3.02 -3.79 3.25
C ALA A 55 3.85 -3.21 4.39
N LEU A 56 3.50 -3.50 5.65
CA LEU A 56 4.27 -3.06 6.82
C LEU A 56 5.65 -3.70 6.85
N ALA A 57 5.74 -5.00 6.55
CA ALA A 57 7.02 -5.69 6.46
C ALA A 57 7.90 -5.10 5.37
N TRP A 58 7.34 -4.76 4.20
CA TRP A 58 8.09 -4.08 3.14
C TRP A 58 8.63 -2.72 3.60
N CYS A 59 7.79 -1.88 4.24
CA CYS A 59 8.23 -0.60 4.78
C CYS A 59 9.41 -0.76 5.75
N ARG A 60 9.32 -1.72 6.67
CA ARG A 60 10.35 -1.98 7.68
C ARG A 60 11.65 -2.53 7.11
N ASN A 61 11.60 -3.13 5.92
CA ASN A 61 12.79 -3.64 5.24
C ASN A 61 13.50 -2.59 4.37
N GLN A 62 12.97 -1.37 4.26
CA GLN A 62 13.65 -0.31 3.55
C GLN A 62 14.81 0.24 4.39
N PRO A 63 16.00 0.45 3.80
CA PRO A 63 17.22 0.78 4.54
C PRO A 63 17.12 2.10 5.31
N ASP A 64 16.31 3.05 4.82
CA ASP A 64 16.19 4.39 5.40
C ASP A 64 14.94 4.56 6.29
N VAL A 65 14.21 3.47 6.55
CA VAL A 65 13.00 3.49 7.37
C VAL A 65 13.27 2.93 8.77
N SER A 66 13.28 3.80 9.76
CA SER A 66 13.44 3.43 11.16
C SER A 66 12.14 2.95 11.81
N VAL A 67 11.00 3.53 11.40
CA VAL A 67 9.68 3.25 11.98
C VAL A 67 8.61 3.33 10.90
N ALA A 68 7.71 2.34 10.86
CA ALA A 68 6.52 2.37 10.03
C ALA A 68 5.30 2.76 10.89
N LEU A 69 4.65 3.87 10.55
CA LEU A 69 3.46 4.34 11.23
C LEU A 69 2.21 3.71 10.62
N ALA A 70 1.38 3.09 11.44
CA ALA A 70 0.12 2.49 11.01
C ALA A 70 -1.04 2.98 11.86
N GLY A 71 -2.11 3.45 11.22
CA GLY A 71 -3.33 3.89 11.89
C GLY A 71 -4.37 2.77 11.95
N ALA A 72 -4.84 2.44 13.15
CA ALA A 72 -5.94 1.51 13.37
C ALA A 72 -7.17 2.24 13.92
N ARG A 73 -8.37 1.80 13.51
CA ARG A 73 -9.66 2.31 14.00
C ARG A 73 -10.41 1.28 14.85
N SER A 74 -9.89 0.07 14.99
CA SER A 74 -10.44 -1.00 15.84
C SER A 74 -9.31 -1.84 16.40
N VAL A 75 -9.63 -2.59 17.46
CA VAL A 75 -8.71 -3.55 18.08
C VAL A 75 -8.29 -4.62 17.09
N ASP A 76 -9.24 -5.18 16.32
CA ASP A 76 -8.95 -6.20 15.31
C ASP A 76 -7.93 -5.72 14.25
N GLN A 77 -8.02 -4.44 13.83
CA GLN A 77 -7.05 -3.85 12.92
C GLN A 77 -5.67 -3.73 13.58
N LEU A 78 -5.63 -3.33 14.85
CA LEU A 78 -4.37 -3.24 15.60
C LEU A 78 -3.74 -4.62 15.75
N GLU A 79 -4.52 -5.62 16.14
CA GLU A 79 -4.06 -7.00 16.26
C GLU A 79 -3.54 -7.54 14.91
N ALA A 80 -4.23 -7.23 13.81
CA ALA A 80 -3.77 -7.59 12.46
C ALA A 80 -2.41 -6.94 12.10
N PHE A 81 -2.13 -5.72 12.60
CA PHE A 81 -0.83 -5.06 12.39
C PHE A 81 0.28 -5.66 13.27
N LEU A 82 -0.09 -6.11 14.47
CA LEU A 82 0.82 -6.67 15.47
C LEU A 82 0.96 -8.20 15.38
N ALA A 83 0.14 -8.85 14.54
CA ALA A 83 0.21 -10.31 14.38
C ALA A 83 1.64 -10.75 14.02
N PRO A 84 2.01 -11.96 14.46
CA PRO A 84 3.40 -12.35 14.61
C PRO A 84 4.22 -12.02 13.38
N ASP A 85 5.32 -11.40 13.67
CA ASP A 85 6.36 -10.95 12.77
C ASP A 85 6.69 -12.05 11.74
N ASN A 86 5.99 -12.04 10.63
CA ASN A 86 6.46 -12.68 9.42
C ASN A 86 7.69 -11.89 8.92
N GLN A 87 8.68 -11.78 9.82
CA GLN A 87 9.94 -11.04 9.63
C GLN A 87 10.77 -11.60 8.46
N TRP A 88 10.37 -12.74 7.93
CA TRP A 88 11.05 -13.40 6.85
C TRP A 88 10.26 -13.35 5.56
N LEU A 89 10.00 -12.14 5.09
CA LEU A 89 9.74 -12.01 3.68
C LEU A 89 11.06 -12.29 2.95
N GLY A 90 11.12 -13.44 2.29
CA GLY A 90 12.26 -13.74 1.43
C GLY A 90 12.50 -12.60 0.46
N SER A 91 13.73 -12.37 0.07
CA SER A 91 14.15 -11.28 -0.84
C SER A 91 13.30 -11.20 -2.13
N GLY A 92 12.70 -12.32 -2.53
CA GLY A 92 11.77 -12.38 -3.66
C GLY A 92 10.48 -11.59 -3.45
N PHE A 93 9.91 -11.62 -2.25
CA PHE A 93 8.71 -10.83 -1.92
C PHE A 93 9.02 -9.34 -1.87
N ILE A 94 10.11 -8.95 -1.23
CA ILE A 94 10.54 -7.54 -1.16
C ILE A 94 10.76 -7.00 -2.57
N ARG A 95 11.49 -7.71 -3.43
CA ARG A 95 11.70 -7.32 -4.82
C ARG A 95 10.38 -7.24 -5.61
N GLY A 96 9.46 -8.17 -5.38
CA GLY A 96 8.13 -8.13 -6.00
C GLY A 96 7.36 -6.88 -5.64
N LEU A 97 7.41 -6.46 -4.37
CA LEU A 97 6.78 -5.23 -3.89
C LEU A 97 7.46 -3.97 -4.42
N ASP A 98 8.78 -3.96 -4.54
CA ASP A 98 9.53 -2.86 -5.16
C ASP A 98 9.11 -2.66 -6.63
N ILE A 99 9.02 -3.76 -7.38
CA ILE A 99 8.57 -3.72 -8.79
C ILE A 99 7.12 -3.23 -8.86
N LEU A 100 6.25 -3.72 -7.99
CA LEU A 100 4.84 -3.32 -7.94
C LEU A 100 4.68 -1.84 -7.62
N GLY A 101 5.37 -1.34 -6.61
CA GLY A 101 5.36 0.07 -6.22
C GLY A 101 5.87 0.97 -7.34
N ARG A 102 6.98 0.60 -7.98
CA ARG A 102 7.56 1.33 -9.11
C ARG A 102 6.61 1.38 -10.30
N LYS A 103 5.97 0.28 -10.65
CA LYS A 103 4.99 0.20 -11.73
C LYS A 103 3.81 1.16 -11.52
N VAL A 104 3.30 1.25 -10.29
CA VAL A 104 2.26 2.24 -9.95
C VAL A 104 2.80 3.65 -10.10
N TRP A 105 3.96 3.95 -9.50
CA TRP A 105 4.59 5.26 -9.54
C TRP A 105 4.79 5.76 -10.97
N GLU A 106 5.39 4.94 -11.83
CA GLU A 106 5.65 5.26 -13.23
C GLU A 106 4.37 5.42 -14.07
N SER A 107 3.26 4.85 -13.63
CA SER A 107 1.95 5.00 -14.29
C SER A 107 1.25 6.33 -14.00
N LEU A 108 1.68 7.04 -12.94
CA LEU A 108 1.10 8.32 -12.55
C LEU A 108 1.79 9.46 -13.31
N PRO A 109 1.02 10.44 -13.85
CA PRO A 109 1.61 11.67 -14.37
C PRO A 109 2.40 12.41 -13.27
N PRO A 110 3.48 13.11 -13.61
CA PRO A 110 4.32 13.84 -12.64
C PRO A 110 3.52 14.79 -11.74
N ALA A 111 2.51 15.45 -12.29
CA ALA A 111 1.63 16.36 -11.54
C ALA A 111 0.72 15.63 -10.52
N GLU A 112 0.58 14.32 -10.61
CA GLU A 112 -0.24 13.48 -9.73
C GLU A 112 0.60 12.74 -8.68
N HIS A 113 1.92 12.95 -8.64
CA HIS A 113 2.75 12.33 -7.62
C HIS A 113 2.41 12.89 -6.24
N PRO A 114 2.12 12.04 -5.23
CA PRO A 114 1.62 12.47 -3.92
C PRO A 114 2.55 13.40 -3.16
N PHE A 115 3.84 13.36 -3.46
CA PHE A 115 4.88 14.15 -2.79
C PHE A 115 5.59 15.13 -3.74
N GLY A 116 5.00 15.39 -4.91
CA GLY A 116 5.63 16.18 -5.96
C GLY A 116 6.72 15.40 -6.73
N GLU A 117 7.40 16.08 -7.64
CA GLU A 117 8.55 15.47 -8.29
C GLU A 117 9.67 15.26 -7.28
N PRO A 118 10.37 14.11 -7.31
CA PRO A 118 11.58 13.95 -6.52
C PRO A 118 12.54 15.07 -6.93
N ALA A 119 13.07 15.79 -5.94
CA ALA A 119 14.11 16.80 -6.18
C ALA A 119 15.19 16.14 -7.02
N GLY A 120 15.41 16.66 -8.22
CA GLY A 120 16.35 16.11 -9.19
C GLY A 120 17.73 15.93 -8.54
N HIS A 121 18.20 14.72 -8.58
CA HIS A 121 19.58 14.39 -8.27
C HIS A 121 20.42 14.50 -9.53
#